data_443462e3c13ff525949215d7d0f885b2
#
_entry.id   443462e3c13ff525949215d7d0f885b2
#
_cell.length_a   1.000
_cell.length_b   1.000
_cell.length_c   1.000
_cell.angle_alpha   90.00
_cell.angle_beta   90.00
_cell.angle_gamma   90.00
#
_symmetry.space_group_name_H-M   'P 1'
#
loop_
_entity.id
_entity.type
_entity.pdbx_description
1 polymer ?
#
loop_
_entity_poly.entity_id
_entity_poly.type
_entity_poly.pdbx_seq_one_letter_code
_entity_poly.pdbx_strand_id
1 'polypeptide(L)'
;MRIIDGLMLPVLKGRPQTDEAGRPLRNAYGEELAPCPFLSEEKRCTVHASRPDLCRLFPLGRFYPEDPAEAFSYFLQDQQCDHPRVKTKIRKWIGPAAEDRYRKFLTDWHEIAAGMRRLSQEALQGTAPETASEGVVETPETLEARMREGMERSLSVAQRIFTLFYAPYTPGRFYEEFEQRRQSLLDLV
;
A
#
# COMPACT_ATOMS: atom_id res chain seq x y z
N MET A 1 -4.39 -7.87 -8.11
CA MET A 1 -3.96 -6.48 -7.89
C MET A 1 -5.20 -5.64 -7.64
N ARG A 2 -5.11 -4.63 -6.81
CA ARG A 2 -6.18 -3.63 -6.58
C ARG A 2 -5.60 -2.24 -6.72
N ILE A 3 -6.41 -1.29 -7.15
CA ILE A 3 -6.06 0.12 -7.11
C ILE A 3 -6.39 0.62 -5.70
N ILE A 4 -5.37 1.09 -4.99
CA ILE A 4 -5.48 1.68 -3.65
C ILE A 4 -4.79 3.04 -3.74
N ASP A 5 -5.53 4.10 -3.47
CA ASP A 5 -5.05 5.49 -3.58
C ASP A 5 -4.42 5.81 -4.95
N GLY A 6 -5.02 5.32 -6.04
CA GLY A 6 -4.50 5.49 -7.40
C GLY A 6 -3.34 4.55 -7.78
N LEU A 7 -2.86 3.74 -6.86
CA LEU A 7 -1.77 2.79 -7.05
C LEU A 7 -2.27 1.38 -7.33
N MET A 8 -1.72 0.75 -8.33
CA MET A 8 -1.96 -0.66 -8.60
C MET A 8 -1.05 -1.51 -7.70
N LEU A 9 -1.56 -1.88 -6.53
CA LEU A 9 -0.82 -2.66 -5.54
C LEU A 9 -1.17 -4.14 -5.59
N PRO A 10 -0.18 -5.04 -5.34
CA PRO A 10 -0.46 -6.44 -5.11
C PRO A 10 -1.21 -6.59 -3.78
N VAL A 11 -2.30 -7.32 -3.81
CA VAL A 11 -3.04 -7.68 -2.61
C VAL A 11 -3.10 -9.19 -2.46
N LEU A 12 -2.96 -9.69 -1.24
CA LEU A 12 -3.23 -11.08 -0.94
C LEU A 12 -4.74 -11.31 -1.09
N LYS A 13 -5.10 -12.14 -2.05
CA LYS A 13 -6.50 -12.49 -2.29
C LYS A 13 -6.76 -13.91 -1.77
N GLY A 14 -7.58 -14.03 -0.74
CA GLY A 14 -8.14 -15.29 -0.30
C GLY A 14 -9.08 -15.88 -1.34
N ARG A 15 -9.38 -17.17 -1.22
CA ARG A 15 -10.46 -17.78 -2.00
C ARG A 15 -11.80 -17.29 -1.44
N PRO A 16 -12.70 -16.76 -2.26
CA PRO A 16 -14.03 -16.40 -1.80
C PRO A 16 -14.73 -17.61 -1.18
N GLN A 17 -15.38 -17.41 -0.05
CA GLN A 17 -16.32 -18.40 0.46
C GLN A 17 -17.58 -18.36 -0.40
N THR A 18 -18.11 -19.52 -0.73
CA THR A 18 -19.32 -19.64 -1.55
C THR A 18 -20.43 -20.36 -0.79
N ASP A 19 -21.67 -20.04 -1.15
CA ASP A 19 -22.83 -20.81 -0.73
C ASP A 19 -22.92 -22.16 -1.51
N GLU A 20 -23.92 -22.97 -1.21
CA GLU A 20 -24.17 -24.27 -1.88
C GLU A 20 -24.40 -24.12 -3.39
N ALA A 21 -24.85 -22.97 -3.85
CA ALA A 21 -25.03 -22.65 -5.28
C ALA A 21 -23.78 -22.07 -5.94
N GLY A 22 -22.64 -22.02 -5.24
CA GLY A 22 -21.37 -21.49 -5.75
C GLY A 22 -21.28 -19.96 -5.81
N ARG A 23 -22.21 -19.22 -5.20
CA ARG A 23 -22.22 -17.75 -5.20
C ARG A 23 -21.36 -17.23 -4.06
N PRO A 24 -20.53 -16.17 -4.27
CA PRO A 24 -19.69 -15.59 -3.21
C PRO A 24 -20.53 -15.09 -2.03
N LEU A 25 -20.18 -15.53 -0.83
CA LEU A 25 -20.72 -14.97 0.40
C LEU A 25 -20.19 -13.54 0.59
N ARG A 26 -21.05 -12.64 1.08
CA ARG A 26 -20.70 -11.23 1.30
C ARG A 26 -20.95 -10.82 2.74
N ASN A 27 -20.12 -9.89 3.24
CA ASN A 27 -20.34 -9.26 4.55
C ASN A 27 -21.45 -8.19 4.47
N ALA A 28 -21.76 -7.56 5.61
CA ALA A 28 -22.77 -6.50 5.70
C ALA A 28 -22.49 -5.28 4.81
N TYR A 29 -21.25 -5.11 4.35
CA TYR A 29 -20.81 -4.03 3.46
C TYR A 29 -20.79 -4.42 1.98
N GLY A 30 -21.26 -5.63 1.64
CA GLY A 30 -21.29 -6.14 0.27
C GLY A 30 -19.97 -6.68 -0.25
N GLU A 31 -18.92 -6.75 0.57
CA GLU A 31 -17.61 -7.29 0.19
C GLU A 31 -17.61 -8.82 0.26
N GLU A 32 -16.90 -9.47 -0.68
CA GLU A 32 -16.76 -10.92 -0.68
C GLU A 32 -15.98 -11.41 0.55
N LEU A 33 -16.53 -12.38 1.24
CA LEU A 33 -15.85 -13.05 2.34
C LEU A 33 -14.75 -13.96 1.78
N ALA A 34 -13.53 -13.45 1.84
CA ALA A 34 -12.35 -14.16 1.38
C ALA A 34 -11.35 -14.29 2.53
N PRO A 35 -11.35 -15.41 3.28
CA PRO A 35 -10.41 -15.61 4.37
C PRO A 35 -8.98 -15.58 3.87
N CYS A 36 -8.05 -15.33 4.80
CA CYS A 36 -6.62 -15.30 4.52
C CYS A 36 -6.19 -16.58 3.76
N PRO A 37 -5.43 -16.46 2.65
CA PRO A 37 -5.01 -17.61 1.86
C PRO A 37 -4.05 -18.56 2.60
N PHE A 38 -3.50 -18.11 3.73
CA PHE A 38 -2.62 -18.90 4.60
C PHE A 38 -3.33 -19.58 5.78
N LEU A 39 -4.65 -19.59 5.80
CA LEU A 39 -5.40 -20.37 6.79
C LEU A 39 -5.55 -21.82 6.31
N SER A 40 -5.25 -22.77 7.22
CA SER A 40 -5.61 -24.18 7.03
C SER A 40 -7.11 -24.39 7.19
N GLU A 41 -7.56 -25.62 6.93
CA GLU A 41 -8.97 -26.04 7.16
C GLU A 41 -9.36 -25.89 8.63
N GLU A 42 -8.42 -26.11 9.57
CA GLU A 42 -8.63 -25.92 11.01
C GLU A 42 -8.51 -24.46 11.44
N LYS A 43 -8.53 -23.51 10.49
CA LYS A 43 -8.42 -22.05 10.72
C LYS A 43 -7.13 -21.62 11.42
N ARG A 44 -6.02 -22.35 11.22
CA ARG A 44 -4.70 -21.99 11.74
C ARG A 44 -3.84 -21.40 10.64
N CYS A 45 -3.00 -20.43 11.02
CA CYS A 45 -2.06 -19.80 10.08
C CYS A 45 -0.90 -20.77 9.73
N THR A 46 -0.79 -21.18 8.47
CA THR A 46 0.26 -22.09 7.98
C THR A 46 1.64 -21.46 7.95
N VAL A 47 1.72 -20.12 7.91
CA VAL A 47 2.97 -19.33 7.91
C VAL A 47 3.17 -18.58 9.22
N HIS A 48 2.65 -19.10 10.34
CA HIS A 48 2.63 -18.38 11.61
C HIS A 48 4.02 -17.90 12.08
N ALA A 49 5.07 -18.71 11.89
CA ALA A 49 6.43 -18.37 12.29
C ALA A 49 7.02 -17.20 11.44
N SER A 50 6.63 -17.13 10.16
CA SER A 50 7.09 -16.13 9.19
C SER A 50 5.97 -15.18 8.73
N ARG A 51 4.93 -15.04 9.56
CA ARG A 51 3.80 -14.15 9.22
C ARG A 51 4.28 -12.71 9.01
N PRO A 52 3.65 -12.00 8.05
CA PRO A 52 3.92 -10.59 7.80
C PRO A 52 3.74 -9.72 9.05
N ASP A 53 4.47 -8.62 9.14
CA ASP A 53 4.41 -7.72 10.31
C ASP A 53 3.02 -7.15 10.55
N LEU A 54 2.25 -6.90 9.51
CA LEU A 54 0.85 -6.48 9.64
C LEU A 54 0.02 -7.51 10.44
N CYS A 55 0.26 -8.81 10.21
CA CYS A 55 -0.39 -9.88 10.96
C CYS A 55 0.12 -9.99 12.41
N ARG A 56 1.39 -9.61 12.65
CA ARG A 56 1.98 -9.55 14.02
C ARG A 56 1.47 -8.36 14.81
N LEU A 57 1.17 -7.27 14.10
CA LEU A 57 0.69 -6.04 14.71
C LEU A 57 -0.67 -6.19 15.36
N PHE A 58 -1.58 -6.99 14.74
CA PHE A 58 -2.93 -7.17 15.26
C PHE A 58 -2.93 -7.57 16.77
N PRO A 59 -3.77 -6.99 17.63
CA PRO A 59 -4.89 -6.10 17.35
C PRO A 59 -4.55 -4.61 17.25
N LEU A 60 -3.28 -4.24 17.16
CA LEU A 60 -2.88 -2.85 16.98
C LEU A 60 -3.00 -2.44 15.51
N GLY A 61 -3.39 -1.18 15.29
CA GLY A 61 -3.28 -0.48 14.04
C GLY A 61 -2.19 0.60 14.12
N ARG A 62 -1.80 1.17 12.99
CA ARG A 62 -0.95 2.35 12.90
C ARG A 62 -1.76 3.50 12.33
N PHE A 63 -1.67 4.63 13.00
CA PHE A 63 -2.19 5.89 12.51
C PHE A 63 -1.02 6.71 11.98
N TYR A 64 -1.09 7.09 10.72
CA TYR A 64 -0.13 7.95 10.06
C TYR A 64 -0.72 9.36 9.97
N PRO A 65 -0.04 10.37 10.50
CA PRO A 65 -0.45 11.78 10.33
C PRO A 65 -0.47 12.18 8.85
N GLU A 66 -1.13 13.28 8.52
CA GLU A 66 -1.11 13.85 7.17
C GLU A 66 0.28 14.36 6.79
N ASP A 67 0.99 14.96 7.75
CA ASP A 67 2.39 15.34 7.57
C ASP A 67 3.29 14.08 7.67
N PRO A 68 3.95 13.69 6.58
CA PRO A 68 4.84 12.53 6.58
C PRO A 68 6.09 12.70 7.48
N ALA A 69 6.43 13.94 7.89
CA ALA A 69 7.51 14.20 8.84
C ALA A 69 7.13 13.83 10.28
N GLU A 70 5.84 13.73 10.59
CA GLU A 70 5.37 13.32 11.90
C GLU A 70 5.46 11.81 12.09
N ALA A 71 5.83 11.41 13.31
CA ALA A 71 5.91 10.00 13.66
C ALA A 71 4.51 9.37 13.74
N PHE A 72 4.35 8.18 13.16
CA PHE A 72 3.13 7.40 13.32
C PHE A 72 2.90 6.95 14.76
N SER A 73 1.65 6.76 15.13
CA SER A 73 1.23 6.25 16.44
C SER A 73 0.51 4.90 16.30
N TYR A 74 0.42 4.18 17.44
CA TYR A 74 -0.33 2.93 17.48
C TYR A 74 -1.68 3.16 18.16
N PHE A 75 -2.70 2.50 17.65
CA PHE A 75 -4.02 2.46 18.28
C PHE A 75 -4.50 1.01 18.41
N LEU A 76 -5.35 0.77 19.37
CA LEU A 76 -6.01 -0.53 19.51
C LEU A 76 -7.23 -0.56 18.58
N GLN A 77 -7.28 -1.56 17.71
CA GLN A 77 -8.45 -1.78 16.88
C GLN A 77 -9.57 -2.32 17.77
N ASP A 78 -10.70 -1.63 17.75
CA ASP A 78 -11.88 -2.04 18.52
C ASP A 78 -12.62 -3.18 17.80
N GLN A 79 -11.91 -4.27 17.64
CA GLN A 79 -12.50 -5.50 17.12
C GLN A 79 -12.77 -6.44 18.28
N GLN A 80 -13.92 -7.03 18.25
CA GLN A 80 -14.37 -8.03 19.22
C GLN A 80 -13.38 -9.21 19.22
N CYS A 81 -12.45 -9.16 20.15
CA CYS A 81 -11.56 -10.27 20.42
C CYS A 81 -12.05 -10.91 21.72
N ASP A 82 -12.57 -12.12 21.65
CA ASP A 82 -13.14 -12.87 22.77
C ASP A 82 -12.07 -13.36 23.77
N HIS A 83 -10.84 -12.94 23.58
CA HIS A 83 -9.72 -13.33 24.44
C HIS A 83 -9.57 -12.40 25.65
N PRO A 84 -9.13 -12.93 26.80
CA PRO A 84 -8.89 -12.12 27.98
C PRO A 84 -7.85 -11.02 27.71
N ARG A 85 -8.17 -9.78 28.13
CA ARG A 85 -7.29 -8.63 27.97
C ARG A 85 -6.09 -8.76 28.88
N VAL A 86 -4.90 -8.81 28.29
CA VAL A 86 -3.62 -8.86 29.00
C VAL A 86 -2.89 -7.53 28.80
N LYS A 87 -2.46 -6.89 29.88
CA LYS A 87 -1.60 -5.70 29.81
C LYS A 87 -0.21 -6.10 29.33
N THR A 88 0.19 -5.60 28.17
CA THR A 88 1.54 -5.78 27.65
C THR A 88 2.09 -4.47 27.06
N LYS A 89 3.41 -4.31 27.10
CA LYS A 89 4.05 -3.16 26.43
C LYS A 89 4.01 -3.36 24.92
N ILE A 90 3.65 -2.32 24.17
CA ILE A 90 3.60 -2.35 22.70
C ILE A 90 4.91 -2.91 22.13
N ARG A 91 6.07 -2.43 22.59
CA ARG A 91 7.39 -2.91 22.14
C ARG A 91 7.55 -4.43 22.27
N LYS A 92 7.05 -5.02 23.36
CA LYS A 92 7.10 -6.48 23.58
C LYS A 92 6.14 -7.21 22.64
N TRP A 93 4.98 -6.61 22.35
CA TRP A 93 3.99 -7.19 21.48
C TRP A 93 4.47 -7.26 20.02
N ILE A 94 4.97 -6.15 19.50
CA ILE A 94 5.40 -6.04 18.09
C ILE A 94 6.78 -6.67 17.83
N GLY A 95 7.55 -6.97 18.88
CA GLY A 95 8.84 -7.67 18.77
C GLY A 95 9.85 -6.95 17.86
N PRO A 96 10.46 -7.63 16.89
CA PRO A 96 11.47 -7.06 15.99
C PRO A 96 11.00 -5.83 15.20
N ALA A 97 9.69 -5.69 14.98
CA ALA A 97 9.13 -4.50 14.33
C ALA A 97 9.27 -3.21 15.17
N ALA A 98 9.77 -3.30 16.42
CA ALA A 98 10.12 -2.15 17.25
C ALA A 98 11.53 -1.59 16.97
N GLU A 99 12.31 -2.23 16.10
CA GLU A 99 13.64 -1.74 15.74
C GLU A 99 13.58 -0.41 14.98
N ASP A 100 14.51 0.50 15.23
CA ASP A 100 14.51 1.84 14.65
C ASP A 100 14.62 1.81 13.11
N ARG A 101 15.42 0.90 12.55
CA ARG A 101 15.54 0.72 11.09
C ARG A 101 14.21 0.29 10.45
N TYR A 102 13.42 -0.53 11.16
CA TYR A 102 12.12 -0.93 10.66
C TYR A 102 11.11 0.22 10.77
N ARG A 103 11.18 1.02 11.83
CA ARG A 103 10.36 2.23 11.95
C ARG A 103 10.68 3.22 10.86
N LYS A 104 11.98 3.44 10.58
CA LYS A 104 12.41 4.27 9.43
C LYS A 104 11.82 3.74 8.12
N PHE A 105 11.94 2.44 7.85
CA PHE A 105 11.35 1.83 6.66
C PHE A 105 9.85 2.11 6.53
N LEU A 106 9.09 2.04 7.62
CA LEU A 106 7.67 2.35 7.61
C LEU A 106 7.38 3.82 7.31
N THR A 107 8.18 4.74 7.85
CA THR A 107 8.08 6.18 7.55
C THR A 107 8.41 6.46 6.09
N ASP A 108 9.51 5.91 5.61
CA ASP A 108 9.94 6.02 4.21
C ASP A 108 8.88 5.47 3.24
N TRP A 109 8.25 4.35 3.63
CA TRP A 109 7.16 3.78 2.88
C TRP A 109 5.91 4.67 2.84
N HIS A 110 5.58 5.30 3.96
CA HIS A 110 4.47 6.25 4.04
C HIS A 110 4.72 7.48 3.15
N GLU A 111 5.94 7.99 3.12
CA GLU A 111 6.36 9.08 2.23
C GLU A 111 6.17 8.73 0.75
N ILE A 112 6.61 7.53 0.32
CA ILE A 112 6.35 7.02 -1.03
C ILE A 112 4.85 7.03 -1.33
N ALA A 113 4.04 6.45 -0.42
CA ALA A 113 2.60 6.37 -0.61
C ALA A 113 1.93 7.74 -0.69
N ALA A 114 2.41 8.73 0.10
CA ALA A 114 1.93 10.10 0.05
C ALA A 114 2.30 10.79 -1.29
N GLY A 115 3.55 10.64 -1.75
CA GLY A 115 4.01 11.13 -3.04
C GLY A 115 3.19 10.58 -4.21
N MET A 116 2.95 9.28 -4.19
CA MET A 116 2.16 8.61 -5.22
C MET A 116 0.69 9.08 -5.24
N ARG A 117 0.10 9.34 -4.07
CA ARG A 117 -1.26 9.94 -4.00
C ARG A 117 -1.30 11.32 -4.64
N ARG A 118 -0.29 12.18 -4.36
CA ARG A 118 -0.19 13.50 -4.97
C ARG A 118 -0.13 13.41 -6.50
N LEU A 119 0.76 12.55 -7.04
CA LEU A 119 0.86 12.35 -8.49
C LEU A 119 -0.47 11.90 -9.12
N SER A 120 -1.17 10.98 -8.46
CA SER A 120 -2.47 10.50 -8.93
C SER A 120 -3.51 11.63 -8.94
N GLN A 121 -3.50 12.47 -7.92
CA GLN A 121 -4.40 13.63 -7.83
C GLN A 121 -4.08 14.69 -8.89
N GLU A 122 -2.81 15.01 -9.07
CA GLU A 122 -2.34 15.93 -10.12
C GLU A 122 -2.69 15.44 -11.52
N ALA A 123 -2.50 14.14 -11.78
CA ALA A 123 -2.89 13.53 -13.05
C ALA A 123 -4.40 13.61 -13.31
N LEU A 124 -5.22 13.44 -12.27
CA LEU A 124 -6.68 13.58 -12.37
C LEU A 124 -7.11 15.04 -12.55
N GLN A 125 -6.44 15.98 -11.91
CA GLN A 125 -6.70 17.41 -12.04
C GLN A 125 -6.19 17.97 -13.37
N GLY A 126 -5.03 17.52 -13.85
CA GLY A 126 -4.47 17.91 -15.14
C GLY A 126 -5.23 17.39 -16.36
N THR A 127 -6.17 16.46 -16.16
CA THR A 127 -7.14 16.02 -17.19
C THR A 127 -8.40 16.86 -17.21
N ALA A 128 -8.68 17.64 -16.14
CA ALA A 128 -9.67 18.69 -16.21
C ALA A 128 -9.09 19.86 -17.03
N PRO A 129 -9.79 20.37 -18.04
CA PRO A 129 -9.32 21.58 -18.72
C PRO A 129 -9.28 22.67 -17.63
N GLU A 130 -8.05 23.04 -17.17
CA GLU A 130 -7.88 24.29 -16.47
C GLU A 130 -8.59 25.32 -17.32
N THR A 131 -9.53 26.00 -16.71
CA THR A 131 -10.36 27.06 -17.26
C THR A 131 -9.73 27.64 -18.51
N ALA A 132 -10.36 27.33 -19.65
CA ALA A 132 -9.93 27.87 -20.92
C ALA A 132 -9.67 29.37 -20.73
N SER A 133 -8.42 29.74 -20.55
CA SER A 133 -8.00 31.10 -20.82
C SER A 133 -8.37 31.30 -22.27
N GLU A 134 -9.36 32.13 -22.49
CA GLU A 134 -9.97 32.44 -23.77
C GLU A 134 -8.85 32.62 -24.82
N GLY A 135 -8.75 31.70 -25.77
CA GLY A 135 -8.05 31.92 -27.02
C GLY A 135 -6.94 30.98 -27.44
N VAL A 136 -6.50 30.02 -26.64
CA VAL A 136 -5.50 29.04 -27.12
C VAL A 136 -6.18 27.75 -27.53
N VAL A 137 -6.48 27.60 -28.82
CA VAL A 137 -6.91 26.33 -29.40
C VAL A 137 -5.68 25.43 -29.46
N GLU A 138 -5.61 24.42 -28.58
CA GLU A 138 -4.58 23.40 -28.61
C GLU A 138 -4.63 22.67 -29.96
N THR A 139 -3.51 22.64 -30.68
CA THR A 139 -3.46 21.92 -31.95
C THR A 139 -3.44 20.41 -31.69
N PRO A 140 -3.92 19.56 -32.63
CA PRO A 140 -3.84 18.10 -32.49
C PRO A 140 -2.42 17.60 -32.18
N GLU A 141 -1.41 18.24 -32.78
CA GLU A 141 0.01 17.89 -32.59
C GLU A 141 0.50 18.18 -31.16
N THR A 142 0.08 19.30 -30.56
CA THR A 142 0.43 19.63 -29.16
C THR A 142 -0.26 18.72 -28.17
N LEU A 143 -1.49 18.33 -28.46
CA LEU A 143 -2.24 17.37 -27.66
C LEU A 143 -1.58 15.98 -27.69
N GLU A 144 -1.22 15.50 -28.90
CA GLU A 144 -0.52 14.22 -29.05
C GLU A 144 0.83 14.20 -28.35
N ALA A 145 1.61 15.29 -28.44
CA ALA A 145 2.90 15.41 -27.75
C ALA A 145 2.71 15.33 -26.22
N ARG A 146 1.75 16.07 -25.68
CA ARG A 146 1.44 16.05 -24.22
C ARG A 146 0.96 14.67 -23.74
N MET A 147 0.11 14.00 -24.55
CA MET A 147 -0.35 12.65 -24.21
C MET A 147 0.80 11.64 -24.22
N ARG A 148 1.72 11.76 -25.18
CA ARG A 148 2.90 10.89 -25.26
C ARG A 148 3.81 11.08 -24.05
N GLU A 149 4.14 12.33 -23.70
CA GLU A 149 4.96 12.66 -22.53
C GLU A 149 4.32 12.14 -21.22
N GLY A 150 3.01 12.35 -21.06
CA GLY A 150 2.27 11.83 -19.92
C GLY A 150 2.30 10.30 -19.84
N MET A 151 2.22 9.62 -20.97
CA MET A 151 2.28 8.16 -21.03
C MET A 151 3.69 7.65 -20.72
N GLU A 152 4.73 8.27 -21.24
CA GLU A 152 6.14 7.93 -20.95
C GLU A 152 6.46 8.11 -19.48
N ARG A 153 6.00 9.22 -18.87
CA ARG A 153 6.14 9.46 -17.44
C ARG A 153 5.42 8.39 -16.61
N SER A 154 4.19 8.06 -16.96
CA SER A 154 3.40 7.03 -16.28
C SER A 154 4.06 5.64 -16.35
N LEU A 155 4.61 5.28 -17.50
CA LEU A 155 5.34 4.02 -17.68
C LEU A 155 6.62 3.99 -16.84
N SER A 156 7.37 5.09 -16.79
CA SER A 156 8.58 5.21 -15.98
C SER A 156 8.28 5.03 -14.49
N VAL A 157 7.24 5.69 -13.98
CA VAL A 157 6.78 5.54 -12.59
C VAL A 157 6.35 4.10 -12.32
N ALA A 158 5.54 3.50 -13.20
CA ALA A 158 5.08 2.12 -13.04
C ALA A 158 6.26 1.13 -13.01
N GLN A 159 7.27 1.32 -13.84
CA GLN A 159 8.48 0.49 -13.85
C GLN A 159 9.27 0.60 -12.55
N ARG A 160 9.41 1.80 -11.97
CA ARG A 160 10.10 2.01 -10.68
C ARG A 160 9.33 1.36 -9.53
N ILE A 161 8.01 1.50 -9.52
CA ILE A 161 7.15 0.82 -8.55
C ILE A 161 7.32 -0.69 -8.67
N PHE A 162 7.27 -1.22 -9.90
CA PHE A 162 7.47 -2.64 -10.13
C PHE A 162 8.83 -3.11 -9.60
N THR A 163 9.89 -2.36 -9.85
CA THR A 163 11.23 -2.66 -9.36
C THR A 163 11.29 -2.63 -7.83
N LEU A 164 10.64 -1.66 -7.19
CA LEU A 164 10.59 -1.56 -5.73
C LEU A 164 9.94 -2.80 -5.10
N PHE A 165 8.84 -3.30 -5.69
CA PHE A 165 8.06 -4.39 -5.11
C PHE A 165 8.52 -5.78 -5.50
N TYR A 166 8.90 -5.98 -6.75
CA TYR A 166 9.04 -7.31 -7.34
C TYR A 166 10.46 -7.70 -7.69
N ALA A 167 11.37 -6.74 -7.89
CA ALA A 167 12.76 -7.11 -8.09
C ALA A 167 13.32 -7.71 -6.81
N PRO A 168 13.98 -8.88 -6.88
CA PRO A 168 14.51 -9.53 -5.70
C PRO A 168 15.51 -8.63 -4.96
N TYR A 169 15.47 -8.70 -3.64
CA TYR A 169 16.44 -8.05 -2.78
C TYR A 169 17.55 -9.04 -2.42
N THR A 170 18.78 -8.55 -2.34
CA THR A 170 19.90 -9.36 -1.88
C THR A 170 19.72 -9.68 -0.39
N PRO A 171 19.82 -10.97 0.01
CA PRO A 171 19.74 -11.34 1.42
C PRO A 171 20.70 -10.52 2.29
N GLY A 172 20.19 -9.95 3.37
CA GLY A 172 20.94 -9.10 4.29
C GLY A 172 21.13 -7.64 3.87
N ARG A 173 20.81 -7.28 2.63
CA ARG A 173 20.97 -5.90 2.10
C ARG A 173 19.64 -5.18 1.83
N PHE A 174 18.55 -5.70 2.36
CA PHE A 174 17.21 -5.19 2.08
C PHE A 174 17.07 -3.66 2.30
N TYR A 175 17.50 -3.15 3.43
CA TYR A 175 17.31 -1.73 3.77
C TYR A 175 18.14 -0.78 2.90
N GLU A 176 19.35 -1.20 2.52
CA GLU A 176 20.22 -0.41 1.63
C GLU A 176 19.64 -0.35 0.22
N GLU A 177 19.25 -1.49 -0.31
CA GLU A 177 18.66 -1.58 -1.65
C GLU A 177 17.27 -0.92 -1.71
N PHE A 178 16.49 -1.05 -0.64
CA PHE A 178 15.22 -0.34 -0.52
C PHE A 178 15.40 1.18 -0.58
N GLU A 179 16.37 1.71 0.17
CA GLU A 179 16.68 3.14 0.15
C GLU A 179 17.10 3.64 -1.24
N GLN A 180 17.94 2.90 -1.94
CA GLN A 180 18.34 3.23 -3.31
C GLN A 180 17.15 3.24 -4.28
N ARG A 181 16.29 2.22 -4.20
CA ARG A 181 15.09 2.11 -5.03
C ARG A 181 14.06 3.18 -4.69
N ARG A 182 13.91 3.50 -3.40
CA ARG A 182 13.06 4.60 -2.92
C ARG A 182 13.51 5.94 -3.50
N GLN A 183 14.80 6.27 -3.37
CA GLN A 183 15.33 7.52 -3.89
C GLN A 183 15.10 7.63 -5.40
N SER A 184 15.40 6.57 -6.13
CA SER A 184 15.16 6.50 -7.57
C SER A 184 13.68 6.69 -7.97
N LEU A 185 12.74 6.35 -7.09
CA LEU A 185 11.32 6.61 -7.32
C LEU A 185 10.97 8.05 -6.98
N LEU A 186 11.47 8.57 -5.86
CA LEU A 186 11.20 9.95 -5.43
C LEU A 186 11.76 11.00 -6.41
N ASP A 187 12.85 10.70 -7.11
CA ASP A 187 13.41 11.58 -8.14
C ASP A 187 12.46 11.75 -9.36
N LEU A 188 11.42 10.95 -9.48
CA LEU A 188 10.39 11.03 -10.53
C LEU A 188 9.08 11.69 -10.05
N VAL A 189 8.95 11.88 -8.74
CA VAL A 189 7.75 12.35 -8.06
C VAL A 189 7.92 13.76 -7.56
#